data_a4921fddb4c83863dfb4a72f3fab7b46
#
_entry.id   a4921fddb4c83863dfb4a72f3fab7b46
#
_cell.length_a   1.000
_cell.length_b   1.000
_cell.length_c   1.000
_cell.angle_alpha   90.00
_cell.angle_beta   90.00
_cell.angle_gamma   90.00
#
_symmetry.space_group_name_H-M   'P 1'
#
loop_
_entity.id
_entity.type
_entity.pdbx_description
1 polymer ?
#
loop_
_entity_poly.entity_id
_entity_poly.type
_entity_poly.pdbx_seq_one_letter_code
_entity_poly.pdbx_strand_id
1 'polypeptide(L)'
;GYLPPYKSFCSRFEKPITQENDPAAVRRLNQLTGPFILRRMKSEVLKELPPKTENVYRIELEEEQRKLYLAAVVDAREKLRAAKPEDKMAVFAVLMRLREICCDPRLIADNWTGGSAKLDACIELVTSAVESGHRILLFSQFTSMLELLAKRLDAEGVSHFTLQGSTPKPVRAELVRRFNGGEASVFLISLRAGGTGLNLTAADIVIHYDPWWNVAAQNQATDRAYRIGQQNPVQVYKLIAQDTIEEKIVELQQAKQDLAETVTGSADGAILRMKPEELLNLLEGTE
;
A
#
# COMPACT_ATOMS: atom_id res chain seq x y z
N GLY A 1 -23.29 -26.73 5.32
CA GLY A 1 -22.62 -25.92 4.34
C GLY A 1 -21.94 -26.74 3.27
N TYR A 2 -21.61 -26.14 2.15
CA TYR A 2 -21.00 -26.83 1.00
C TYR A 2 -19.54 -27.24 1.26
N LEU A 3 -18.82 -26.42 2.00
CA LEU A 3 -17.46 -26.75 2.45
C LEU A 3 -17.50 -27.51 3.78
N PRO A 4 -16.51 -28.37 4.05
CA PRO A 4 -16.44 -29.12 5.29
C PRO A 4 -16.24 -28.18 6.50
N PRO A 5 -16.55 -28.66 7.73
CA PRO A 5 -16.27 -27.89 8.95
C PRO A 5 -14.81 -27.42 9.02
N TYR A 6 -14.55 -26.27 9.66
CA TYR A 6 -13.24 -25.60 9.64
C TYR A 6 -12.05 -26.52 9.97
N LYS A 7 -12.16 -27.35 11.01
CA LYS A 7 -11.09 -28.31 11.37
C LYS A 7 -10.75 -29.27 10.22
N SER A 8 -11.78 -29.76 9.51
CA SER A 8 -11.60 -30.66 8.37
C SER A 8 -11.15 -29.91 7.13
N PHE A 9 -11.53 -28.65 6.97
CA PHE A 9 -11.03 -27.75 5.92
C PHE A 9 -9.53 -27.50 6.08
N CYS A 10 -9.08 -27.17 7.28
CA CYS A 10 -7.67 -26.96 7.59
C CYS A 10 -6.81 -28.18 7.28
N SER A 11 -7.26 -29.39 7.64
CA SER A 11 -6.48 -30.60 7.40
C SER A 11 -6.47 -31.04 5.93
N ARG A 12 -7.56 -30.80 5.17
CA ARG A 12 -7.71 -31.26 3.79
C ARG A 12 -7.21 -30.25 2.73
N PHE A 13 -7.22 -28.97 3.06
CA PHE A 13 -6.93 -27.90 2.13
C PHE A 13 -5.90 -26.90 2.66
N GLU A 14 -6.14 -26.26 3.80
CA GLU A 14 -5.28 -25.16 4.28
C GLU A 14 -3.83 -25.63 4.50
N LYS A 15 -3.61 -26.67 5.31
CA LYS A 15 -2.26 -27.17 5.59
C LYS A 15 -1.56 -27.72 4.35
N PRO A 16 -2.17 -28.64 3.55
CA PRO A 16 -1.54 -29.14 2.34
C PRO A 16 -1.19 -28.04 1.34
N ILE A 17 -2.05 -26.99 1.21
CA ILE A 17 -1.82 -25.89 0.28
C ILE A 17 -0.74 -24.94 0.79
N THR A 18 -0.80 -24.54 2.10
CA THR A 18 0.05 -23.47 2.63
C THR A 18 1.39 -23.96 3.16
N GLN A 19 1.49 -25.22 3.61
CA GLN A 19 2.70 -25.78 4.20
C GLN A 19 3.41 -26.77 3.30
N GLU A 20 2.65 -27.54 2.49
CA GLU A 20 3.19 -28.62 1.67
C GLU A 20 3.18 -28.28 0.16
N ASN A 21 2.62 -27.11 -0.23
CA ASN A 21 2.44 -26.70 -1.63
C ASN A 21 1.80 -27.79 -2.51
N ASP A 22 0.84 -28.58 -2.00
CA ASP A 22 0.20 -29.69 -2.71
C ASP A 22 -0.71 -29.19 -3.84
N PRO A 23 -0.32 -29.37 -5.13
CA PRO A 23 -1.13 -28.93 -6.26
C PRO A 23 -2.42 -29.77 -6.43
N ALA A 24 -2.52 -30.95 -5.85
CA ALA A 24 -3.72 -31.77 -5.90
C ALA A 24 -4.79 -31.23 -4.92
N ALA A 25 -4.36 -30.72 -3.76
CA ALA A 25 -5.25 -30.04 -2.82
C ALA A 25 -5.81 -28.74 -3.42
N VAL A 26 -4.98 -27.97 -4.12
CA VAL A 26 -5.38 -26.76 -4.87
C VAL A 26 -6.44 -27.11 -5.92
N ARG A 27 -6.18 -28.11 -6.77
CA ARG A 27 -7.15 -28.52 -7.81
C ARG A 27 -8.48 -28.97 -7.22
N ARG A 28 -8.45 -29.74 -6.13
CA ARG A 28 -9.68 -30.19 -5.45
C ARG A 28 -10.46 -29.02 -4.85
N LEU A 29 -9.79 -28.05 -4.24
CA LEU A 29 -10.44 -26.86 -3.70
C LEU A 29 -11.07 -26.04 -4.82
N ASN A 30 -10.34 -25.81 -5.92
CA ASN A 30 -10.84 -25.09 -7.08
C ASN A 30 -12.04 -25.77 -7.74
N GLN A 31 -12.07 -27.08 -7.82
CA GLN A 31 -13.24 -27.83 -8.32
C GLN A 31 -14.48 -27.64 -7.43
N LEU A 32 -14.29 -27.59 -6.10
CA LEU A 32 -15.38 -27.39 -5.15
C LEU A 32 -15.89 -25.95 -5.17
N THR A 33 -14.99 -24.95 -5.26
CA THR A 33 -15.34 -23.54 -5.15
C THR A 33 -15.64 -22.87 -6.50
N GLY A 34 -15.08 -23.40 -7.60
CA GLY A 34 -15.21 -22.84 -8.94
C GLY A 34 -16.65 -22.53 -9.38
N PRO A 35 -17.65 -23.39 -9.15
CA PRO A 35 -19.04 -23.09 -9.49
C PRO A 35 -19.64 -21.89 -8.75
N PHE A 36 -19.03 -21.45 -7.64
CA PHE A 36 -19.52 -20.37 -6.79
C PHE A 36 -18.65 -19.12 -6.84
N ILE A 37 -17.46 -19.19 -7.48
CA ILE A 37 -16.51 -18.08 -7.59
C ILE A 37 -16.33 -17.75 -9.07
N LEU A 38 -16.90 -16.62 -9.48
CA LEU A 38 -16.64 -16.06 -10.80
C LEU A 38 -15.60 -14.94 -10.68
N ARG A 39 -14.35 -15.22 -11.04
CA ARG A 39 -13.30 -14.21 -11.14
C ARG A 39 -13.12 -13.84 -12.61
N ARG A 40 -13.36 -12.58 -12.92
CA ARG A 40 -13.06 -12.02 -14.24
C ARG A 40 -11.86 -11.10 -14.13
N MET A 41 -10.84 -11.33 -14.94
CA MET A 41 -9.71 -10.41 -15.02
C MET A 41 -10.12 -9.16 -15.79
N LYS A 42 -9.75 -7.97 -15.31
CA LYS A 42 -10.05 -6.70 -16.00
C LYS A 42 -9.50 -6.68 -17.43
N SER A 43 -8.31 -7.23 -17.63
CA SER A 43 -7.66 -7.34 -18.96
C SER A 43 -8.46 -8.16 -19.97
N GLU A 44 -9.26 -9.13 -19.50
CA GLU A 44 -10.07 -9.98 -20.37
C GLU A 44 -11.41 -9.35 -20.74
N VAL A 45 -11.97 -8.54 -19.83
CA VAL A 45 -13.33 -8.00 -19.95
C VAL A 45 -13.34 -6.58 -20.49
N LEU A 46 -12.30 -5.79 -20.22
CA LEU A 46 -12.24 -4.36 -20.50
C LEU A 46 -11.12 -4.05 -21.52
N LYS A 47 -11.28 -4.52 -22.75
CA LYS A 47 -10.36 -4.24 -23.86
C LYS A 47 -10.28 -2.74 -24.24
N GLU A 48 -11.22 -1.95 -23.78
CA GLU A 48 -11.33 -0.51 -24.06
C GLU A 48 -10.59 0.37 -23.05
N LEU A 49 -10.04 -0.20 -21.95
CA LEU A 49 -9.27 0.59 -21.00
C LEU A 49 -7.90 0.97 -21.59
N PRO A 50 -7.48 2.23 -21.42
CA PRO A 50 -6.15 2.67 -21.84
C PRO A 50 -5.04 1.89 -21.09
N PRO A 51 -3.78 1.94 -21.57
CA PRO A 51 -2.67 1.28 -20.91
C PRO A 51 -2.49 1.75 -19.45
N LYS A 52 -2.08 0.81 -18.59
CA LYS A 52 -1.65 1.10 -17.22
C LYS A 52 -0.18 0.70 -17.08
N THR A 53 0.65 1.65 -16.62
CA THR A 53 2.07 1.41 -16.30
C THR A 53 2.29 1.54 -14.80
N GLU A 54 3.15 0.68 -14.23
CA GLU A 54 3.51 0.73 -12.83
C GLU A 54 5.02 0.94 -12.69
N ASN A 55 5.41 1.98 -11.96
CA ASN A 55 6.79 2.37 -11.74
C ASN A 55 7.11 2.33 -10.24
N VAL A 56 8.20 1.68 -9.87
CA VAL A 56 8.75 1.72 -8.52
C VAL A 56 9.83 2.79 -8.48
N TYR A 57 9.60 3.83 -7.69
CA TYR A 57 10.55 4.93 -7.52
C TYR A 57 11.28 4.74 -6.18
N ARG A 58 12.54 4.30 -6.26
CA ARG A 58 13.40 4.10 -5.10
C ARG A 58 14.07 5.40 -4.73
N ILE A 59 14.00 5.75 -3.44
CA ILE A 59 14.46 7.03 -2.90
C ILE A 59 15.44 6.72 -1.77
N GLU A 60 16.66 7.22 -1.88
CA GLU A 60 17.65 7.15 -0.81
C GLU A 60 17.24 8.10 0.31
N LEU A 61 17.35 7.64 1.56
CA LEU A 61 17.12 8.50 2.73
C LEU A 61 18.26 9.52 2.85
N GLU A 62 17.92 10.75 3.23
CA GLU A 62 18.92 11.73 3.63
C GLU A 62 19.76 11.24 4.82
N GLU A 63 20.99 11.72 4.93
CA GLU A 63 21.97 11.24 5.92
C GLU A 63 21.43 11.23 7.36
N GLU A 64 20.80 12.33 7.78
CA GLU A 64 20.23 12.43 9.14
C GLU A 64 19.00 11.52 9.33
N GLN A 65 18.16 11.42 8.31
CA GLN A 65 17.02 10.49 8.31
C GLN A 65 17.49 9.03 8.35
N ARG A 66 18.55 8.71 7.60
CA ARG A 66 19.18 7.38 7.59
C ARG A 66 19.77 7.02 8.97
N LYS A 67 20.47 7.95 9.62
CA LYS A 67 20.97 7.76 10.99
C LYS A 67 19.85 7.46 11.97
N LEU A 68 18.76 8.21 11.90
CA LEU A 68 17.58 7.98 12.73
C LEU A 68 16.95 6.61 12.45
N TYR A 69 16.85 6.23 11.17
CA TYR A 69 16.32 4.93 10.76
C TYR A 69 17.18 3.78 11.30
N LEU A 70 18.50 3.83 11.13
CA LEU A 70 19.43 2.81 11.63
C LEU A 70 19.40 2.68 13.16
N ALA A 71 19.34 3.80 13.89
CA ALA A 71 19.17 3.79 15.34
C ALA A 71 17.86 3.10 15.75
N ALA A 72 16.77 3.38 15.01
CA ALA A 72 15.48 2.72 15.24
C ALA A 72 15.51 1.22 14.91
N VAL A 73 16.29 0.79 13.91
CA VAL A 73 16.51 -0.65 13.61
C VAL A 73 17.22 -1.36 14.76
N VAL A 74 18.24 -0.73 15.37
CA VAL A 74 18.93 -1.29 16.53
C VAL A 74 17.96 -1.47 17.72
N ASP A 75 17.20 -0.44 18.06
CA ASP A 75 16.16 -0.49 19.11
C ASP A 75 15.08 -1.54 18.80
N ALA A 76 14.69 -1.65 17.53
CA ALA A 76 13.76 -2.65 17.06
C ALA A 76 14.25 -4.08 17.26
N ARG A 77 15.51 -4.35 16.92
CA ARG A 77 16.15 -5.67 17.12
C ARG A 77 16.17 -6.05 18.61
N GLU A 78 16.50 -5.12 19.50
CA GLU A 78 16.48 -5.36 20.95
C GLU A 78 15.08 -5.69 21.46
N LYS A 79 14.08 -4.91 21.07
CA LYS A 79 12.67 -5.13 21.44
C LYS A 79 12.14 -6.47 20.94
N LEU A 80 12.45 -6.85 19.71
CA LEU A 80 12.02 -8.11 19.13
C LEU A 80 12.69 -9.32 19.78
N ARG A 81 13.98 -9.22 20.17
CA ARG A 81 14.69 -10.28 20.93
C ARG A 81 14.10 -10.48 22.33
N ALA A 82 13.61 -9.41 22.96
CA ALA A 82 12.96 -9.47 24.27
C ALA A 82 11.48 -9.88 24.19
N ALA A 83 10.87 -9.83 23.02
CA ALA A 83 9.46 -10.14 22.82
C ALA A 83 9.20 -11.66 22.88
N LYS A 84 8.01 -12.04 23.36
CA LYS A 84 7.56 -13.44 23.30
C LYS A 84 7.20 -13.83 21.85
N PRO A 85 7.36 -15.12 21.47
CA PRO A 85 7.07 -15.57 20.09
C PRO A 85 5.64 -15.26 19.61
N GLU A 86 4.69 -15.14 20.51
CA GLU A 86 3.29 -14.80 20.22
C GLU A 86 2.99 -13.29 20.23
N ASP A 87 3.95 -12.43 20.57
CA ASP A 87 3.73 -10.97 20.72
C ASP A 87 3.67 -10.23 19.39
N LYS A 88 2.53 -10.35 18.73
CA LYS A 88 2.24 -9.67 17.45
C LYS A 88 2.15 -8.15 17.59
N MET A 89 1.82 -7.64 18.80
CA MET A 89 1.73 -6.20 19.01
C MET A 89 3.10 -5.55 19.00
N ALA A 90 4.13 -6.21 19.59
CA ALA A 90 5.50 -5.74 19.49
C ALA A 90 5.99 -5.68 18.04
N VAL A 91 5.75 -6.74 17.27
CA VAL A 91 6.08 -6.79 15.83
C VAL A 91 5.41 -5.65 15.08
N PHE A 92 4.11 -5.45 15.29
CA PHE A 92 3.35 -4.39 14.62
C PHE A 92 3.86 -2.99 14.98
N ALA A 93 4.11 -2.73 16.26
CA ALA A 93 4.60 -1.42 16.73
C ALA A 93 5.99 -1.09 16.14
N VAL A 94 6.88 -2.05 16.09
CA VAL A 94 8.21 -1.90 15.46
C VAL A 94 8.07 -1.57 13.99
N LEU A 95 7.29 -2.35 13.25
CA LEU A 95 7.07 -2.13 11.82
C LEU A 95 6.46 -0.76 11.53
N MET A 96 5.47 -0.34 12.31
CA MET A 96 4.84 0.97 12.14
C MET A 96 5.85 2.08 12.34
N ARG A 97 6.65 2.02 13.42
CA ARG A 97 7.67 3.05 13.72
C ARG A 97 8.72 3.17 12.60
N LEU A 98 9.27 2.04 12.12
CA LEU A 98 10.24 2.06 11.03
C LEU A 98 9.66 2.67 9.74
N ARG A 99 8.42 2.35 9.41
CA ARG A 99 7.74 2.91 8.23
C ARG A 99 7.40 4.38 8.38
N GLU A 100 7.03 4.84 9.57
CA GLU A 100 6.83 6.26 9.84
C GLU A 100 8.12 7.05 9.59
N ILE A 101 9.29 6.53 10.03
CA ILE A 101 10.59 7.14 9.74
C ILE A 101 10.86 7.18 8.23
N CYS A 102 10.54 6.11 7.50
CA CYS A 102 10.70 6.08 6.04
C CYS A 102 9.80 7.10 5.32
N CYS A 103 8.60 7.33 5.83
CA CYS A 103 7.67 8.31 5.29
C CYS A 103 8.14 9.75 5.56
N ASP A 104 8.29 10.07 6.83
CA ASP A 104 8.77 11.37 7.30
C ASP A 104 9.12 11.27 8.81
N PRO A 105 10.32 11.65 9.23
CA PRO A 105 10.68 11.61 10.65
C PRO A 105 9.80 12.44 11.58
N ARG A 106 9.12 13.47 11.08
CA ARG A 106 8.16 14.26 11.86
C ARG A 106 6.96 13.47 12.35
N LEU A 107 6.72 12.29 11.79
CA LEU A 107 5.65 11.40 12.27
C LEU A 107 5.96 10.79 13.64
N ILE A 108 7.24 10.77 14.05
CA ILE A 108 7.71 10.20 15.32
C ILE A 108 8.47 11.19 16.21
N ALA A 109 8.88 12.32 15.65
CA ALA A 109 9.71 13.34 16.33
C ALA A 109 9.22 14.75 15.95
N ASP A 110 8.37 15.33 16.78
CA ASP A 110 7.77 16.63 16.55
C ASP A 110 8.78 17.79 16.35
N ASN A 111 9.98 17.61 16.93
CA ASN A 111 11.07 18.61 16.85
C ASN A 111 12.07 18.31 15.72
N TRP A 112 11.74 17.44 14.78
CA TRP A 112 12.59 17.15 13.63
C TRP A 112 12.73 18.37 12.74
N THR A 113 13.97 18.80 12.49
CA THR A 113 14.33 19.95 11.64
C THR A 113 15.03 19.54 10.34
N GLY A 114 15.35 18.25 10.19
CA GLY A 114 15.92 17.71 8.95
C GLY A 114 14.89 17.57 7.84
N GLY A 115 15.37 17.25 6.65
CA GLY A 115 14.55 16.96 5.47
C GLY A 115 13.84 15.62 5.54
N SER A 116 13.08 15.35 4.49
CA SER A 116 12.46 14.06 4.20
C SER A 116 12.57 13.79 2.71
N ALA A 117 13.57 13.00 2.33
CA ALA A 117 13.87 12.70 0.93
C ALA A 117 12.63 12.22 0.16
N LYS A 118 11.80 11.40 0.79
CA LYS A 118 10.58 10.89 0.17
C LYS A 118 9.53 11.98 -0.04
N LEU A 119 9.39 12.91 0.91
CA LEU A 119 8.48 14.03 0.75
C LEU A 119 8.93 14.94 -0.40
N ASP A 120 10.21 15.29 -0.43
CA ASP A 120 10.74 16.18 -1.46
C ASP A 120 10.64 15.56 -2.86
N ALA A 121 11.02 14.30 -3.03
CA ALA A 121 10.85 13.56 -4.27
C ALA A 121 9.36 13.44 -4.69
N CYS A 122 8.46 13.24 -3.73
CA CYS A 122 7.02 13.20 -4.00
C CYS A 122 6.50 14.54 -4.50
N ILE A 123 6.90 15.64 -3.87
CA ILE A 123 6.46 16.99 -4.25
C ILE A 123 7.01 17.36 -5.64
N GLU A 124 8.28 17.04 -5.93
CA GLU A 124 8.86 17.25 -7.25
C GLU A 124 8.08 16.50 -8.34
N LEU A 125 7.76 15.23 -8.09
CA LEU A 125 6.94 14.42 -9.00
C LEU A 125 5.53 15.04 -9.19
N VAL A 126 4.90 15.49 -8.11
CA VAL A 126 3.56 16.07 -8.13
C VAL A 126 3.55 17.40 -8.88
N THR A 127 4.49 18.30 -8.60
CA THR A 127 4.55 19.63 -9.25
C THR A 127 4.81 19.49 -10.74
N SER A 128 5.78 18.67 -11.15
CA SER A 128 6.06 18.39 -12.55
C SER A 128 4.86 17.80 -13.29
N ALA A 129 4.14 16.89 -12.67
CA ALA A 129 2.96 16.27 -13.25
C ALA A 129 1.80 17.26 -13.38
N VAL A 130 1.57 18.11 -12.38
CA VAL A 130 0.52 19.14 -12.41
C VAL A 130 0.83 20.20 -13.46
N GLU A 131 2.06 20.65 -13.58
CA GLU A 131 2.51 21.55 -14.64
C GLU A 131 2.30 20.99 -16.05
N SER A 132 2.41 19.66 -16.18
CA SER A 132 2.12 18.94 -17.42
C SER A 132 0.63 18.69 -17.66
N GLY A 133 -0.26 19.18 -16.80
CA GLY A 133 -1.71 19.10 -16.93
C GLY A 133 -2.33 17.80 -16.42
N HIS A 134 -1.55 16.97 -15.72
CA HIS A 134 -2.04 15.71 -15.15
C HIS A 134 -2.80 15.94 -13.83
N ARG A 135 -3.68 14.98 -13.49
CA ARG A 135 -4.38 14.94 -12.21
C ARG A 135 -3.99 13.69 -11.43
N ILE A 136 -3.82 13.88 -10.13
CA ILE A 136 -3.12 12.93 -9.28
C ILE A 136 -4.03 12.43 -8.15
N LEU A 137 -4.09 11.09 -7.97
CA LEU A 137 -4.51 10.48 -6.71
C LEU A 137 -3.27 10.11 -5.91
N LEU A 138 -3.15 10.64 -4.71
CA LEU A 138 -2.04 10.34 -3.81
C LEU A 138 -2.56 9.62 -2.58
N PHE A 139 -2.09 8.40 -2.38
CA PHE A 139 -2.51 7.54 -1.29
C PHE A 139 -1.43 7.38 -0.24
N SER A 140 -1.82 7.47 1.03
CA SER A 140 -1.00 7.05 2.16
C SER A 140 -1.87 6.34 3.21
N GLN A 141 -1.25 5.42 3.98
CA GLN A 141 -1.92 4.82 5.13
C GLN A 141 -1.92 5.76 6.34
N PHE A 142 -0.94 6.66 6.44
CA PHE A 142 -0.77 7.59 7.55
C PHE A 142 -1.54 8.89 7.28
N THR A 143 -2.55 9.17 8.10
CA THR A 143 -3.32 10.41 7.97
C THR A 143 -2.48 11.65 8.30
N SER A 144 -1.56 11.52 9.27
CA SER A 144 -0.57 12.54 9.60
C SER A 144 0.37 12.86 8.43
N MET A 145 0.72 11.85 7.61
CA MET A 145 1.50 12.10 6.40
C MET A 145 0.68 12.88 5.35
N LEU A 146 -0.61 12.60 5.22
CA LEU A 146 -1.48 13.38 4.33
C LEU A 146 -1.56 14.85 4.76
N GLU A 147 -1.49 15.14 6.06
CA GLU A 147 -1.46 16.50 6.58
C GLU A 147 -0.13 17.22 6.25
N LEU A 148 1.00 16.53 6.33
CA LEU A 148 2.30 17.07 5.92
C LEU A 148 2.34 17.33 4.41
N LEU A 149 1.83 16.40 3.61
CA LEU A 149 1.70 16.55 2.16
C LEU A 149 0.79 17.75 1.80
N ALA A 150 -0.36 17.89 2.47
CA ALA A 150 -1.27 19.01 2.25
C ALA A 150 -0.59 20.36 2.50
N LYS A 151 0.09 20.50 3.66
CA LYS A 151 0.85 21.71 3.98
C LYS A 151 1.93 22.05 2.95
N ARG A 152 2.61 21.02 2.44
CA ARG A 152 3.64 21.24 1.43
C ARG A 152 3.05 21.61 0.08
N LEU A 153 1.93 20.99 -0.33
CA LEU A 153 1.20 21.36 -1.54
C LEU A 153 0.65 22.78 -1.48
N ASP A 154 0.15 23.22 -0.30
CA ASP A 154 -0.26 24.60 -0.08
C ASP A 154 0.90 25.58 -0.29
N ALA A 155 2.10 25.25 0.22
CA ALA A 155 3.30 26.06 0.04
C ALA A 155 3.75 26.18 -1.42
N GLU A 156 3.52 25.13 -2.22
CA GLU A 156 3.80 25.11 -3.66
C GLU A 156 2.63 25.68 -4.50
N GLY A 157 1.54 26.10 -3.87
CA GLY A 157 0.35 26.64 -4.57
C GLY A 157 -0.42 25.58 -5.37
N VAL A 158 -0.25 24.30 -5.07
CA VAL A 158 -0.92 23.18 -5.75
C VAL A 158 -2.30 22.93 -5.14
N SER A 159 -3.35 23.09 -5.94
CA SER A 159 -4.72 22.85 -5.50
C SER A 159 -4.96 21.38 -5.17
N HIS A 160 -5.50 21.11 -4.00
CA HIS A 160 -5.74 19.74 -3.56
C HIS A 160 -7.00 19.56 -2.71
N PHE A 161 -7.52 18.34 -2.67
CA PHE A 161 -8.52 17.87 -1.71
C PHE A 161 -7.93 16.78 -0.83
N THR A 162 -8.48 16.63 0.38
CA THR A 162 -8.10 15.56 1.30
C THR A 162 -9.31 14.75 1.71
N LEU A 163 -9.21 13.40 1.64
CA LEU A 163 -10.24 12.47 2.03
C LEU A 163 -9.68 11.44 3.02
N GLN A 164 -10.25 11.42 4.21
CA GLN A 164 -9.87 10.53 5.31
C GLN A 164 -11.04 9.65 5.74
N GLY A 165 -10.77 8.66 6.61
CA GLY A 165 -11.79 7.78 7.17
C GLY A 165 -12.90 8.52 7.92
N SER A 166 -12.56 9.63 8.58
CA SER A 166 -13.48 10.51 9.31
C SER A 166 -14.38 11.38 8.42
N THR A 167 -14.06 11.54 7.12
CA THR A 167 -14.83 12.39 6.21
C THR A 167 -16.27 11.87 6.04
N PRO A 168 -17.32 12.67 6.31
CA PRO A 168 -18.70 12.26 6.20
C PRO A 168 -19.09 11.85 4.75
N LYS A 169 -20.02 10.88 4.61
CA LYS A 169 -20.44 10.40 3.29
C LYS A 169 -20.90 11.49 2.30
N PRO A 170 -21.73 12.49 2.69
CA PRO A 170 -22.12 13.55 1.77
C PRO A 170 -20.94 14.38 1.29
N VAL A 171 -20.00 14.71 2.18
CA VAL A 171 -18.77 15.46 1.84
C VAL A 171 -17.89 14.66 0.88
N ARG A 172 -17.78 13.32 1.05
CA ARG A 172 -17.04 12.47 0.11
C ARG A 172 -17.58 12.56 -1.30
N ALA A 173 -18.91 12.46 -1.45
CA ALA A 173 -19.57 12.53 -2.76
C ALA A 173 -19.31 13.88 -3.44
N GLU A 174 -19.39 14.96 -2.66
CA GLU A 174 -19.12 16.31 -3.14
C GLU A 174 -17.66 16.50 -3.55
N LEU A 175 -16.69 16.06 -2.74
CA LEU A 175 -15.27 16.13 -3.09
C LEU A 175 -14.96 15.38 -4.38
N VAL A 176 -15.54 14.17 -4.57
CA VAL A 176 -15.39 13.38 -5.79
C VAL A 176 -15.96 14.14 -7.00
N ARG A 177 -17.14 14.72 -6.88
CA ARG A 177 -17.77 15.51 -7.94
C ARG A 177 -16.89 16.69 -8.34
N ARG A 178 -16.41 17.46 -7.37
CA ARG A 178 -15.57 18.64 -7.56
C ARG A 178 -14.21 18.28 -8.17
N PHE A 179 -13.59 17.21 -7.70
CA PHE A 179 -12.33 16.72 -8.28
C PHE A 179 -12.49 16.29 -9.74
N ASN A 180 -13.53 15.51 -10.06
CA ASN A 180 -13.81 15.14 -11.44
C ASN A 180 -14.19 16.35 -12.30
N GLY A 181 -14.74 17.41 -11.70
CA GLY A 181 -15.01 18.70 -12.33
C GLY A 181 -13.78 19.59 -12.54
N GLY A 182 -12.61 19.22 -12.00
CA GLY A 182 -11.36 19.92 -12.23
C GLY A 182 -11.02 21.03 -11.25
N GLU A 183 -11.68 21.08 -10.10
CA GLU A 183 -11.42 22.10 -9.09
C GLU A 183 -10.13 21.90 -8.31
N ALA A 184 -9.52 20.71 -8.38
CA ALA A 184 -8.23 20.42 -7.76
C ALA A 184 -7.38 19.50 -8.66
N SER A 185 -6.06 19.67 -8.60
CA SER A 185 -5.09 18.88 -9.35
C SER A 185 -4.70 17.60 -8.60
N VAL A 186 -4.74 17.62 -7.27
CA VAL A 186 -4.33 16.49 -6.43
C VAL A 186 -5.47 16.08 -5.50
N PHE A 187 -5.65 14.77 -5.31
CA PHE A 187 -6.54 14.24 -4.30
C PHE A 187 -5.76 13.35 -3.33
N LEU A 188 -5.56 13.84 -2.12
CA LEU A 188 -4.92 13.12 -1.01
C LEU A 188 -5.94 12.19 -0.36
N ILE A 189 -5.67 10.90 -0.33
CA ILE A 189 -6.65 9.90 0.11
C ILE A 189 -6.01 8.93 1.09
N SER A 190 -6.61 8.76 2.28
CA SER A 190 -6.17 7.67 3.15
C SER A 190 -6.57 6.31 2.57
N LEU A 191 -5.65 5.34 2.58
CA LEU A 191 -5.89 4.01 1.99
C LEU A 191 -7.14 3.33 2.58
N ARG A 192 -7.44 3.54 3.86
CA ARG A 192 -8.66 3.03 4.50
C ARG A 192 -9.93 3.67 3.93
N ALA A 193 -9.89 4.96 3.61
CA ALA A 193 -11.03 5.67 3.02
C ALA A 193 -11.20 5.32 1.53
N GLY A 194 -10.11 5.02 0.83
CA GLY A 194 -10.10 4.61 -0.58
C GLY A 194 -10.87 3.32 -0.87
N GLY A 195 -11.16 2.48 0.13
CA GLY A 195 -11.93 1.24 -0.02
C GLY A 195 -13.40 1.40 -0.41
N THR A 196 -13.97 2.59 -0.33
CA THR A 196 -15.40 2.86 -0.57
C THR A 196 -15.69 3.36 -1.98
N GLY A 197 -15.82 2.48 -2.97
CA GLY A 197 -16.51 2.69 -4.28
C GLY A 197 -16.36 4.05 -5.01
N LEU A 198 -15.31 4.82 -4.73
CA LEU A 198 -15.09 6.14 -5.35
C LEU A 198 -14.83 6.00 -6.85
N ASN A 199 -15.37 6.90 -7.67
CA ASN A 199 -15.10 7.00 -9.10
C ASN A 199 -14.28 8.27 -9.36
N LEU A 200 -12.97 8.13 -9.64
CA LEU A 200 -12.01 9.23 -9.77
C LEU A 200 -11.29 9.17 -11.12
N THR A 201 -12.05 8.96 -12.19
CA THR A 201 -11.54 8.81 -13.56
C THR A 201 -10.96 10.08 -14.17
N ALA A 202 -11.08 11.23 -13.50
CA ALA A 202 -10.38 12.43 -13.91
C ALA A 202 -8.87 12.38 -13.65
N ALA A 203 -8.41 11.48 -12.78
CA ALA A 203 -6.99 11.29 -12.51
C ALA A 203 -6.37 10.26 -13.48
N ASP A 204 -5.20 10.55 -13.96
CA ASP A 204 -4.38 9.69 -14.81
C ASP A 204 -3.03 9.33 -14.17
N ILE A 205 -2.71 9.93 -13.01
CA ILE A 205 -1.56 9.55 -12.18
C ILE A 205 -2.03 9.07 -10.82
N VAL A 206 -1.47 7.96 -10.36
CA VAL A 206 -1.71 7.40 -9.03
C VAL A 206 -0.37 7.26 -8.31
N ILE A 207 -0.24 7.88 -7.15
CA ILE A 207 0.96 7.79 -6.32
C ILE A 207 0.61 7.03 -5.04
N HIS A 208 1.30 5.93 -4.79
CA HIS A 208 1.34 5.27 -3.50
C HIS A 208 2.56 5.77 -2.75
N TYR A 209 2.34 6.64 -1.76
CA TYR A 209 3.41 7.27 -0.98
C TYR A 209 4.17 6.27 -0.12
N ASP A 210 3.46 5.31 0.44
CA ASP A 210 4.01 4.23 1.26
C ASP A 210 3.46 2.87 0.80
N PRO A 211 4.26 1.78 0.82
CA PRO A 211 3.81 0.46 0.43
C PRO A 211 2.80 -0.08 1.44
N TRP A 212 1.74 -0.74 0.95
CA TRP A 212 0.73 -1.37 1.79
C TRP A 212 0.92 -2.88 1.79
N TRP A 213 0.83 -3.53 2.96
CA TRP A 213 0.97 -4.99 3.06
C TRP A 213 -0.03 -5.77 2.21
N ASN A 214 -1.22 -5.23 2.05
CA ASN A 214 -2.28 -5.79 1.27
C ASN A 214 -2.25 -5.23 -0.15
N VAL A 215 -1.64 -6.00 -1.06
CA VAL A 215 -1.56 -5.65 -2.49
C VAL A 215 -2.94 -5.48 -3.10
N ALA A 216 -3.94 -6.28 -2.67
CA ALA A 216 -5.29 -6.17 -3.19
C ALA A 216 -5.93 -4.83 -2.83
N ALA A 217 -5.72 -4.33 -1.61
CA ALA A 217 -6.20 -3.01 -1.21
C ALA A 217 -5.47 -1.88 -1.95
N GLN A 218 -4.17 -2.02 -2.23
CA GLN A 218 -3.40 -1.08 -3.04
C GLN A 218 -3.89 -1.07 -4.48
N ASN A 219 -4.11 -2.24 -5.08
CA ASN A 219 -4.69 -2.36 -6.42
C ASN A 219 -6.12 -1.78 -6.47
N GLN A 220 -6.92 -2.02 -5.43
CA GLN A 220 -8.25 -1.41 -5.31
C GLN A 220 -8.19 0.11 -5.26
N ALA A 221 -7.18 0.70 -4.62
CA ALA A 221 -6.97 2.16 -4.61
C ALA A 221 -6.63 2.66 -6.02
N THR A 222 -5.71 2.02 -6.73
CA THR A 222 -5.38 2.31 -8.13
C THR A 222 -6.61 2.20 -9.05
N ASP A 223 -7.48 1.23 -8.79
CA ASP A 223 -8.73 1.00 -9.54
C ASP A 223 -9.77 2.12 -9.40
N ARG A 224 -9.51 3.15 -8.59
CA ARG A 224 -10.35 4.36 -8.54
C ARG A 224 -10.13 5.27 -9.75
N ALA A 225 -8.90 5.32 -10.26
CA ALA A 225 -8.55 6.01 -11.50
C ALA A 225 -8.67 5.05 -12.71
N TYR A 226 -8.16 3.82 -12.58
CA TYR A 226 -8.16 2.83 -13.67
C TYR A 226 -9.48 2.06 -13.73
N ARG A 227 -10.49 2.69 -14.30
CA ARG A 227 -11.87 2.20 -14.34
C ARG A 227 -12.56 2.57 -15.65
N ILE A 228 -13.72 1.92 -15.94
CA ILE A 228 -14.60 2.31 -17.06
C ILE A 228 -14.90 3.80 -17.01
N GLY A 229 -14.63 4.50 -18.10
CA GLY A 229 -14.70 5.95 -18.21
C GLY A 229 -13.35 6.66 -18.17
N GLN A 230 -12.25 5.95 -17.89
CA GLN A 230 -10.90 6.47 -18.04
C GLN A 230 -10.55 6.59 -19.53
N GLN A 231 -10.09 7.76 -19.95
CA GLN A 231 -9.73 8.04 -21.35
C GLN A 231 -8.22 8.14 -21.56
N ASN A 232 -7.47 8.41 -20.48
CA ASN A 232 -6.02 8.60 -20.52
C ASN A 232 -5.27 7.36 -20.04
N PRO A 233 -4.05 7.08 -20.56
CA PRO A 233 -3.14 6.12 -19.94
C PRO A 233 -2.92 6.43 -18.46
N VAL A 234 -3.00 5.40 -17.60
CA VAL A 234 -2.81 5.60 -16.15
C VAL A 234 -1.39 5.20 -15.77
N GLN A 235 -0.69 6.13 -15.13
CA GLN A 235 0.64 5.90 -14.57
C GLN A 235 0.55 5.73 -13.05
N VAL A 236 1.11 4.65 -12.55
CA VAL A 236 1.15 4.34 -11.12
C VAL A 236 2.58 4.44 -10.62
N TYR A 237 2.81 5.25 -9.61
CA TYR A 237 4.10 5.40 -8.95
C TYR A 237 4.02 4.83 -7.53
N LYS A 238 4.99 3.99 -7.18
CA LYS A 238 5.16 3.45 -5.82
C LYS A 238 6.45 4.03 -5.27
N LEU A 239 6.36 4.90 -4.26
CA LEU A 239 7.53 5.52 -3.63
C LEU A 239 8.04 4.59 -2.52
N ILE A 240 9.30 4.20 -2.60
CA ILE A 240 9.92 3.23 -1.69
C ILE A 240 11.21 3.82 -1.17
N ALA A 241 11.38 3.86 0.14
CA ALA A 241 12.66 4.20 0.76
C ALA A 241 13.63 3.02 0.56
N GLN A 242 14.73 3.29 -0.13
CA GLN A 242 15.76 2.31 -0.48
C GLN A 242 16.50 1.82 0.77
N ASP A 243 16.95 0.56 0.76
CA ASP A 243 17.67 -0.10 1.86
C ASP A 243 16.93 -0.06 3.20
N THR A 244 15.59 -0.13 3.15
CA THR A 244 14.74 -0.08 4.34
C THR A 244 13.72 -1.22 4.39
N ILE A 245 12.98 -1.25 5.50
CA ILE A 245 11.84 -2.18 5.66
C ILE A 245 10.80 -2.06 4.56
N GLU A 246 10.70 -0.92 3.87
CA GLU A 246 9.75 -0.76 2.77
C GLU A 246 10.13 -1.61 1.55
N GLU A 247 11.42 -1.72 1.20
CA GLU A 247 11.86 -2.65 0.16
C GLU A 247 11.55 -4.09 0.53
N LYS A 248 11.80 -4.48 1.78
CA LYS A 248 11.49 -5.83 2.26
C LYS A 248 9.98 -6.14 2.18
N ILE A 249 9.14 -5.15 2.45
CA ILE A 249 7.69 -5.28 2.30
C ILE A 249 7.34 -5.53 0.82
N VAL A 250 7.93 -4.79 -0.11
CA VAL A 250 7.68 -4.94 -1.55
C VAL A 250 8.18 -6.29 -2.06
N GLU A 251 9.37 -6.75 -1.65
CA GLU A 251 9.89 -8.08 -1.96
C GLU A 251 8.93 -9.18 -1.48
N LEU A 252 8.44 -9.08 -0.24
CA LEU A 252 7.45 -10.02 0.30
C LEU A 252 6.12 -9.99 -0.44
N GLN A 253 5.69 -8.81 -0.91
CA GLN A 253 4.50 -8.68 -1.75
C GLN A 253 4.67 -9.42 -3.07
N GLN A 254 5.82 -9.24 -3.74
CA GLN A 254 6.13 -9.86 -5.02
C GLN A 254 6.17 -11.38 -4.89
N ALA A 255 6.94 -11.90 -3.93
CA ALA A 255 7.02 -13.34 -3.67
C ALA A 255 5.65 -13.99 -3.41
N LYS A 256 4.71 -13.24 -2.80
CA LYS A 256 3.35 -13.71 -2.56
C LYS A 256 2.43 -13.58 -3.76
N GLN A 257 2.63 -12.59 -4.63
CA GLN A 257 1.88 -12.48 -5.88
C GLN A 257 2.17 -13.70 -6.77
N ASP A 258 3.43 -14.09 -6.88
CA ASP A 258 3.87 -15.25 -7.65
C ASP A 258 3.24 -16.56 -7.11
N LEU A 259 3.07 -16.67 -5.78
CA LEU A 259 2.38 -17.77 -5.13
C LEU A 259 0.84 -17.68 -5.24
N ALA A 260 0.27 -16.47 -5.21
CA ALA A 260 -1.19 -16.26 -5.25
C ALA A 260 -1.79 -16.42 -6.65
N GLU A 261 -1.01 -16.29 -7.70
CA GLU A 261 -1.42 -16.70 -9.06
C GLU A 261 -1.65 -18.22 -9.13
N THR A 262 -0.99 -18.97 -8.23
CA THR A 262 -1.14 -20.43 -8.13
C THR A 262 -2.29 -20.83 -7.19
N VAL A 263 -2.69 -19.99 -6.23
CA VAL A 263 -3.71 -20.30 -5.21
C VAL A 263 -4.58 -19.09 -4.94
N THR A 264 -5.87 -19.21 -5.16
CA THR A 264 -6.90 -18.20 -4.81
C THR A 264 -7.02 -18.03 -3.28
N GLY A 265 -6.05 -17.38 -2.64
CA GLY A 265 -6.04 -17.13 -1.20
C GLY A 265 -5.72 -15.66 -0.90
N SER A 266 -6.55 -15.02 -0.08
CA SER A 266 -6.38 -13.64 0.36
C SER A 266 -5.04 -13.45 1.09
N ALA A 267 -4.17 -12.61 0.55
CA ALA A 267 -2.88 -12.23 1.13
C ALA A 267 -2.99 -11.34 2.40
N ASP A 268 -4.19 -11.17 2.92
CA ASP A 268 -4.62 -10.15 3.90
C ASP A 268 -4.13 -10.36 5.34
N GLY A 269 -3.02 -10.95 5.60
CA GLY A 269 -2.68 -11.09 7.01
C GLY A 269 -1.30 -11.64 7.32
N ALA A 270 -0.45 -11.79 6.34
CA ALA A 270 0.81 -12.48 6.57
C ALA A 270 1.76 -11.68 7.48
N ILE A 271 1.84 -10.35 7.31
CA ILE A 271 2.68 -9.50 8.19
C ILE A 271 2.06 -9.38 9.59
N LEU A 272 0.74 -9.32 9.70
CA LEU A 272 0.03 -9.37 10.99
C LEU A 272 0.15 -10.73 11.70
N ARG A 273 0.61 -11.77 10.99
CA ARG A 273 0.87 -13.11 11.53
C ARG A 273 2.37 -13.39 11.71
N MET A 274 3.22 -12.46 11.30
CA MET A 274 4.67 -12.58 11.41
C MET A 274 5.10 -12.70 12.88
N LYS A 275 6.02 -13.61 13.13
CA LYS A 275 6.64 -13.77 14.45
C LYS A 275 7.79 -12.78 14.63
N PRO A 276 8.17 -12.45 15.87
CA PRO A 276 9.34 -11.60 16.15
C PRO A 276 10.63 -12.07 15.44
N GLU A 277 10.87 -13.38 15.39
CA GLU A 277 12.03 -13.98 14.72
C GLU A 277 12.04 -13.76 13.21
N GLU A 278 10.86 -13.82 12.56
CA GLU A 278 10.72 -13.59 11.11
C GLU A 278 11.00 -12.12 10.77
N LEU A 279 10.58 -11.18 11.63
CA LEU A 279 10.88 -9.76 11.43
C LEU A 279 12.36 -9.46 11.72
N LEU A 280 12.98 -10.12 12.73
CA LEU A 280 14.41 -10.00 12.98
C LEU A 280 15.23 -10.37 11.74
N ASN A 281 14.90 -11.50 11.10
CA ASN A 281 15.59 -11.95 9.88
C ASN A 281 15.43 -10.95 8.73
N LEU A 282 14.26 -10.28 8.62
CA LEU A 282 14.07 -9.24 7.63
C LEU A 282 14.92 -7.99 7.91
N LEU A 283 15.14 -7.66 9.18
CA LEU A 283 15.94 -6.50 9.58
C LEU A 283 17.45 -6.77 9.52
N GLU A 284 17.91 -8.00 9.51
CA GLU A 284 19.34 -8.35 9.42
C GLU A 284 19.97 -8.03 8.05
N GLY A 285 19.19 -7.81 7.02
CA GLY A 285 19.64 -7.40 5.69
C GLY A 285 19.56 -5.89 5.41
N THR A 286 19.29 -5.06 6.40
CA THR A 286 19.23 -3.59 6.28
C THR A 286 20.42 -2.97 7.03
N GLU A 287 21.62 -3.03 6.49
CA GLU A 287 22.83 -2.36 6.99
C GLU A 287 23.22 -1.17 6.11
#